data_0b5852e19f854c79acf59d07409cff36
#
_entry.id   0b5852e19f854c79acf59d07409cff36
#
_cell.length_a   1.000
_cell.length_b   1.000
_cell.length_c   1.000
_cell.angle_alpha   90.00
_cell.angle_beta   90.00
_cell.angle_gamma   90.00
#
_symmetry.space_group_name_H-M   'P 1'
#
loop_
_entity.id
_entity.type
_entity.pdbx_description
1 polymer ?
#
loop_
_entity_poly.entity_id
_entity_poly.type
_entity_poly.pdbx_seq_one_letter_code
_entity_poly.pdbx_strand_id
1 'polypeptide(L)'
;MKAAILARVSTEEQKDAGNSLPAQIERMNAYCKRKDFEVVETFSFDESAYKTKRDEFDRILEFLDETDEKIAVCFDKVDRLSRNVFDKRVSELYEKAVSDEIELHFVSDGQLINSQMSAVEKFQFGMSLGLAKYYSDAISDNVRRAFEQKRRKGEVTGRCVLGYINIDDFE
;
A
#
# COMPACT_ATOMS: atom_id res chain seq x y z
N MET A 1 -4.95 -23.79 3.18
CA MET A 1 -3.66 -23.04 3.18
C MET A 1 -3.76 -21.93 4.22
N LYS A 2 -2.69 -21.65 4.97
CA LYS A 2 -2.62 -20.53 5.90
C LYS A 2 -2.53 -19.21 5.16
N ALA A 3 -3.01 -18.12 5.74
CA ALA A 3 -2.96 -16.79 5.16
C ALA A 3 -2.58 -15.73 6.19
N ALA A 4 -1.79 -14.76 5.76
CA ALA A 4 -1.53 -13.52 6.46
C ALA A 4 -2.22 -12.36 5.74
N ILE A 5 -2.88 -11.49 6.47
CA ILE A 5 -3.55 -10.30 5.93
C ILE A 5 -2.70 -9.08 6.19
N LEU A 6 -2.61 -8.20 5.19
CA LEU A 6 -1.83 -6.97 5.25
C LEU A 6 -2.66 -5.78 4.79
N ALA A 7 -3.06 -4.95 5.76
CA ALA A 7 -3.87 -3.76 5.54
C ALA A 7 -3.05 -2.49 5.81
N ARG A 8 -3.17 -1.49 4.91
CA ARG A 8 -2.42 -0.24 5.00
C ARG A 8 -3.27 0.95 4.59
N VAL A 9 -3.18 2.05 5.33
CA VAL A 9 -3.78 3.34 4.97
C VAL A 9 -2.80 4.48 5.14
N SER A 10 -2.98 5.53 4.33
CA SER A 10 -2.36 6.83 4.54
C SER A 10 -3.34 7.76 5.27
N THR A 11 -2.83 8.88 5.82
CA THR A 11 -3.65 9.89 6.50
C THR A 11 -4.79 10.44 5.64
N GLU A 12 -4.58 10.53 4.32
CA GLU A 12 -5.60 11.03 3.40
C GLU A 12 -6.68 9.97 3.13
N GLU A 13 -6.30 8.72 3.05
CA GLU A 13 -7.19 7.59 2.78
C GLU A 13 -8.06 7.22 3.98
N GLN A 14 -7.66 7.58 5.21
CA GLN A 14 -8.48 7.39 6.41
C GLN A 14 -9.81 8.15 6.34
N LYS A 15 -9.89 9.20 5.52
CA LYS A 15 -11.11 10.00 5.32
C LYS A 15 -12.12 9.32 4.41
N ASP A 16 -11.70 8.36 3.61
CA ASP A 16 -12.56 7.60 2.71
C ASP A 16 -12.98 6.29 3.38
N ALA A 17 -14.26 6.18 3.74
CA ALA A 17 -14.82 5.03 4.44
C ALA A 17 -14.59 3.70 3.70
N GLY A 18 -14.52 3.72 2.36
CA GLY A 18 -14.29 2.54 1.54
C GLY A 18 -12.85 2.02 1.55
N ASN A 19 -11.88 2.87 1.92
CA ASN A 19 -10.45 2.56 1.95
C ASN A 19 -9.89 2.45 3.38
N SER A 20 -10.73 2.54 4.40
CA SER A 20 -10.32 2.42 5.81
C SER A 20 -9.72 1.05 6.12
N LEU A 21 -8.86 0.96 7.15
CA LEU A 21 -8.28 -0.31 7.61
C LEU A 21 -9.34 -1.39 7.87
N PRO A 22 -10.45 -1.11 8.61
CA PRO A 22 -11.49 -2.12 8.83
C PRO A 22 -12.11 -2.64 7.54
N ALA A 23 -12.40 -1.76 6.57
CA ALA A 23 -13.00 -2.16 5.30
C ALA A 23 -12.05 -3.03 4.45
N GLN A 24 -10.75 -2.73 4.44
CA GLN A 24 -9.73 -3.57 3.80
C GLN A 24 -9.67 -4.97 4.45
N ILE A 25 -9.57 -5.01 5.79
CA ILE A 25 -9.49 -6.26 6.55
C ILE A 25 -10.75 -7.11 6.32
N GLU A 26 -11.93 -6.50 6.31
CA GLU A 26 -13.20 -7.21 6.04
C GLU A 26 -13.20 -7.85 4.64
N ARG A 27 -12.79 -7.12 3.60
CA ARG A 27 -12.70 -7.65 2.23
C ARG A 27 -11.72 -8.82 2.13
N MET A 28 -10.55 -8.70 2.76
CA MET A 28 -9.53 -9.75 2.75
C MET A 28 -9.96 -10.98 3.54
N ASN A 29 -10.63 -10.81 4.69
CA ASN A 29 -11.21 -11.92 5.44
C ASN A 29 -12.31 -12.65 4.64
N ALA A 30 -13.19 -11.90 3.97
CA ALA A 30 -14.20 -12.48 3.10
C ALA A 30 -13.58 -13.25 1.92
N TYR A 31 -12.46 -12.75 1.38
CA TYR A 31 -11.68 -13.44 0.35
C TYR A 31 -11.07 -14.74 0.89
N CYS A 32 -10.37 -14.69 2.03
CA CYS A 32 -9.77 -15.87 2.66
C CYS A 32 -10.82 -16.94 2.94
N LYS A 33 -11.99 -16.55 3.46
CA LYS A 33 -13.12 -17.47 3.69
C LYS A 33 -13.59 -18.14 2.40
N ARG A 34 -13.69 -17.40 1.28
CA ARG A 34 -14.10 -17.98 -0.02
C ARG A 34 -13.07 -18.95 -0.59
N LYS A 35 -11.80 -18.74 -0.27
CA LYS A 35 -10.66 -19.57 -0.72
C LYS A 35 -10.35 -20.74 0.24
N ASP A 36 -11.08 -20.86 1.33
CA ASP A 36 -10.81 -21.81 2.40
C ASP A 36 -9.38 -21.66 2.97
N PHE A 37 -8.97 -20.40 3.18
CA PHE A 37 -7.71 -20.05 3.82
C PHE A 37 -7.94 -19.79 5.32
N GLU A 38 -7.04 -20.31 6.15
CA GLU A 38 -6.98 -20.04 7.58
C GLU A 38 -6.14 -18.77 7.82
N VAL A 39 -6.77 -17.69 8.28
CA VAL A 39 -6.06 -16.45 8.63
C VAL A 39 -5.32 -16.66 9.94
N VAL A 40 -3.99 -16.68 9.90
CA VAL A 40 -3.11 -16.90 11.06
C VAL A 40 -2.55 -15.63 11.63
N GLU A 41 -2.42 -14.55 10.81
CA GLU A 41 -1.90 -13.26 11.25
C GLU A 41 -2.54 -12.12 10.47
N THR A 42 -2.68 -10.95 11.12
CA THR A 42 -3.20 -9.73 10.49
C THR A 42 -2.32 -8.55 10.86
N PHE A 43 -1.63 -8.01 9.87
CA PHE A 43 -0.81 -6.81 9.98
C PHE A 43 -1.63 -5.60 9.55
N SER A 44 -1.65 -4.55 10.37
CA SER A 44 -2.33 -3.30 10.03
C SER A 44 -1.43 -2.12 10.28
N PHE A 45 -1.26 -1.26 9.27
CA PHE A 45 -0.31 -0.15 9.30
C PHE A 45 -0.99 1.19 9.02
N ASP A 46 -0.66 2.16 9.86
CA ASP A 46 -1.00 3.56 9.63
C ASP A 46 0.25 4.32 9.18
N GLU A 47 0.27 4.76 7.91
CA GLU A 47 1.39 5.50 7.33
C GLU A 47 1.63 6.90 7.94
N SER A 48 0.73 7.41 8.77
CA SER A 48 0.90 8.71 9.44
C SER A 48 2.04 8.72 10.47
N ALA A 49 2.41 7.56 10.97
CA ALA A 49 3.55 7.37 11.88
C ALA A 49 4.86 7.20 11.12
N TYR A 50 5.50 8.30 10.73
CA TYR A 50 6.70 8.37 9.87
C TYR A 50 7.93 7.53 10.33
N LYS A 51 7.98 7.10 11.59
CA LYS A 51 9.08 6.29 12.14
C LYS A 51 8.87 4.78 12.05
N THR A 52 7.63 4.30 11.95
CA THR A 52 7.27 2.89 12.06
C THR A 52 7.27 2.12 10.72
N LYS A 53 7.41 2.81 9.59
CA LYS A 53 7.28 2.20 8.24
C LYS A 53 8.26 1.07 7.93
N ARG A 54 9.48 1.12 8.48
CA ARG A 54 10.51 0.10 8.23
C ARG A 54 10.28 -1.12 9.11
N ASP A 55 9.98 -0.87 10.38
CA ASP A 55 9.89 -1.92 11.39
C ASP A 55 8.68 -2.86 11.15
N GLU A 56 7.59 -2.34 10.59
CA GLU A 56 6.36 -3.11 10.40
C GLU A 56 6.42 -4.04 9.18
N PHE A 57 7.04 -3.58 8.09
CA PHE A 57 7.24 -4.43 6.90
C PHE A 57 8.32 -5.48 7.16
N ASP A 58 9.33 -5.15 7.95
CA ASP A 58 10.37 -6.08 8.37
C ASP A 58 9.77 -7.20 9.25
N ARG A 59 8.80 -6.89 10.11
CA ARG A 59 8.04 -7.90 10.89
C ARG A 59 7.29 -8.91 10.02
N ILE A 60 6.79 -8.50 8.85
CA ILE A 60 6.15 -9.43 7.92
C ILE A 60 7.19 -10.38 7.33
N LEU A 61 8.33 -9.85 6.90
CA LEU A 61 9.41 -10.68 6.36
C LEU A 61 9.93 -11.65 7.40
N GLU A 62 10.14 -11.19 8.65
CA GLU A 62 10.49 -12.05 9.78
C GLU A 62 9.44 -13.15 10.01
N PHE A 63 8.16 -12.81 10.02
CA PHE A 63 7.07 -13.79 10.15
C PHE A 63 7.08 -14.82 9.01
N LEU A 64 7.33 -14.39 7.78
CA LEU A 64 7.41 -15.28 6.63
C LEU A 64 8.66 -16.19 6.71
N ASP A 65 9.78 -15.68 7.19
CA ASP A 65 11.02 -16.45 7.37
C ASP A 65 10.90 -17.49 8.49
N GLU A 66 10.09 -17.24 9.52
CA GLU A 66 9.80 -18.19 10.60
C GLU A 66 8.76 -19.25 10.22
N THR A 67 8.12 -19.11 9.07
CA THR A 67 7.04 -20.00 8.63
C THR A 67 7.58 -21.04 7.66
N ASP A 68 7.61 -22.31 8.06
CA ASP A 68 8.09 -23.43 7.25
C ASP A 68 7.12 -23.89 6.15
N GLU A 69 5.88 -23.41 6.16
CA GLU A 69 4.81 -23.78 5.23
C GLU A 69 4.54 -22.66 4.22
N LYS A 70 4.17 -23.04 3.00
CA LYS A 70 3.70 -22.06 2.00
C LYS A 70 2.47 -21.33 2.50
N ILE A 71 2.54 -19.99 2.51
CA ILE A 71 1.51 -19.11 3.05
C ILE A 71 0.99 -18.14 1.99
N ALA A 72 -0.29 -17.80 2.04
CA ALA A 72 -0.89 -16.75 1.23
C ALA A 72 -0.74 -15.40 1.95
N VAL A 73 -0.14 -14.41 1.31
CA VAL A 73 -0.08 -13.03 1.80
C VAL A 73 -1.11 -12.20 1.03
N CYS A 74 -2.15 -11.74 1.74
CA CYS A 74 -3.27 -11.05 1.15
C CYS A 74 -3.17 -9.53 1.35
N PHE A 75 -3.24 -8.81 0.25
CA PHE A 75 -3.34 -7.35 0.17
C PHE A 75 -4.68 -6.96 -0.44
N ASP A 76 -5.19 -5.78 -0.12
CA ASP A 76 -6.40 -5.28 -0.78
C ASP A 76 -6.13 -4.97 -2.26
N LYS A 77 -5.06 -4.20 -2.54
CA LYS A 77 -4.64 -3.80 -3.90
C LYS A 77 -3.13 -3.78 -4.03
N VAL A 78 -2.62 -3.77 -5.27
CA VAL A 78 -1.18 -3.68 -5.56
C VAL A 78 -0.54 -2.41 -4.99
N ASP A 79 -1.23 -1.27 -5.00
CA ASP A 79 -0.74 -0.02 -4.41
C ASP A 79 -0.61 -0.08 -2.87
N ARG A 80 -1.21 -1.10 -2.21
CA ARG A 80 -1.04 -1.40 -0.79
C ARG A 80 0.26 -2.14 -0.52
N LEU A 81 0.82 -2.84 -1.48
CA LEU A 81 2.13 -3.46 -1.32
C LEU A 81 3.22 -2.38 -1.21
N SER A 82 3.36 -1.51 -2.19
CA SER A 82 4.27 -0.37 -2.14
C SER A 82 3.95 0.68 -3.19
N ARG A 83 4.23 1.95 -2.87
CA ARG A 83 4.27 3.04 -3.83
C ARG A 83 5.66 3.21 -4.47
N ASN A 84 6.64 2.42 -4.05
CA ASN A 84 7.99 2.46 -4.58
C ASN A 84 8.36 1.10 -5.17
N VAL A 85 8.35 1.01 -6.50
CA VAL A 85 8.73 -0.19 -7.26
C VAL A 85 10.16 -0.66 -6.95
N PHE A 86 11.02 0.28 -6.54
CA PHE A 86 12.42 0.02 -6.21
C PHE A 86 12.64 -0.31 -4.72
N ASP A 87 11.58 -0.54 -3.96
CA ASP A 87 11.72 -0.99 -2.58
C ASP A 87 12.25 -2.44 -2.56
N LYS A 88 13.38 -2.65 -1.92
CA LYS A 88 14.04 -3.96 -1.81
C LYS A 88 13.08 -5.04 -1.27
N ARG A 89 12.18 -4.67 -0.37
CA ARG A 89 11.21 -5.59 0.24
C ARG A 89 10.14 -6.08 -0.73
N VAL A 90 9.74 -5.23 -1.70
CA VAL A 90 8.85 -5.64 -2.79
C VAL A 90 9.52 -6.70 -3.65
N SER A 91 10.80 -6.50 -3.97
CA SER A 91 11.60 -7.49 -4.72
C SER A 91 11.73 -8.79 -3.94
N GLU A 92 11.97 -8.71 -2.64
CA GLU A 92 12.10 -9.88 -1.77
C GLU A 92 10.79 -10.69 -1.68
N LEU A 93 9.64 -10.04 -1.47
CA LEU A 93 8.34 -10.72 -1.52
C LEU A 93 8.05 -11.32 -2.89
N TYR A 94 8.39 -10.61 -3.95
CA TYR A 94 8.24 -11.13 -5.31
C TYR A 94 9.11 -12.37 -5.55
N GLU A 95 10.37 -12.34 -5.13
CA GLU A 95 11.28 -13.48 -5.24
C GLU A 95 10.77 -14.70 -4.47
N LYS A 96 10.31 -14.50 -3.22
CA LYS A 96 9.68 -15.57 -2.42
C LYS A 96 8.44 -16.16 -3.12
N ALA A 97 7.62 -15.33 -3.76
CA ALA A 97 6.44 -15.80 -4.47
C ALA A 97 6.79 -16.60 -5.74
N VAL A 98 7.82 -16.19 -6.49
CA VAL A 98 8.29 -16.90 -7.68
C VAL A 98 9.01 -18.19 -7.32
N SER A 99 9.68 -18.23 -6.15
CA SER A 99 10.36 -19.43 -5.61
C SER A 99 9.39 -20.44 -4.97
N ASP A 100 8.10 -20.18 -5.01
CA ASP A 100 7.04 -21.05 -4.45
C ASP A 100 6.98 -21.10 -2.90
N GLU A 101 7.64 -20.16 -2.22
CA GLU A 101 7.64 -20.06 -0.76
C GLU A 101 6.32 -19.45 -0.25
N ILE A 102 5.79 -18.45 -0.99
CA ILE A 102 4.54 -17.76 -0.66
C ILE A 102 3.65 -17.55 -1.89
N GLU A 103 2.42 -17.10 -1.67
CA GLU A 103 1.57 -16.53 -2.73
C GLU A 103 1.14 -15.11 -2.35
N LEU A 104 1.22 -14.15 -3.28
CA LEU A 104 0.73 -12.79 -3.06
C LEU A 104 -0.64 -12.63 -3.72
N HIS A 105 -1.65 -12.34 -2.94
CA HIS A 105 -3.03 -12.16 -3.39
C HIS A 105 -3.45 -10.70 -3.28
N PHE A 106 -3.78 -10.06 -4.39
CA PHE A 106 -4.32 -8.71 -4.46
C PHE A 106 -5.82 -8.77 -4.70
N VAL A 107 -6.58 -8.73 -3.61
CA VAL A 107 -7.98 -9.15 -3.56
C VAL A 107 -8.88 -8.31 -4.45
N SER A 108 -8.76 -6.98 -4.41
CA SER A 108 -9.58 -6.06 -5.20
C SER A 108 -9.12 -5.93 -6.64
N ASP A 109 -7.83 -6.17 -6.93
CA ASP A 109 -7.29 -6.15 -8.28
C ASP A 109 -7.44 -7.49 -9.00
N GLY A 110 -7.79 -8.57 -8.26
CA GLY A 110 -7.92 -9.92 -8.78
C GLY A 110 -6.59 -10.52 -9.29
N GLN A 111 -5.45 -10.01 -8.81
CA GLN A 111 -4.13 -10.49 -9.20
C GLN A 111 -3.59 -11.50 -8.20
N LEU A 112 -2.91 -12.52 -8.71
CA LEU A 112 -2.20 -13.55 -7.93
C LEU A 112 -0.77 -13.65 -8.45
N ILE A 113 0.19 -13.57 -7.54
CA ILE A 113 1.61 -13.75 -7.82
C ILE A 113 2.07 -15.03 -7.17
N ASN A 114 2.57 -15.95 -7.96
CA ASN A 114 3.12 -17.24 -7.51
C ASN A 114 4.13 -17.79 -8.53
N SER A 115 4.67 -18.97 -8.25
CA SER A 115 5.66 -19.65 -9.09
C SER A 115 5.15 -20.03 -10.49
N GLN A 116 3.84 -20.10 -10.71
CA GLN A 116 3.22 -20.55 -11.97
C GLN A 116 2.82 -19.41 -12.90
N MET A 117 3.17 -18.17 -12.56
CA MET A 117 2.83 -17.00 -13.39
C MET A 117 3.41 -17.11 -14.81
N SER A 118 2.55 -16.83 -15.79
CA SER A 118 2.93 -16.62 -17.18
C SER A 118 3.72 -15.31 -17.36
N ALA A 119 4.42 -15.16 -18.48
CA ALA A 119 5.12 -13.92 -18.82
C ALA A 119 4.17 -12.72 -18.91
N VAL A 120 2.91 -12.95 -19.34
CA VAL A 120 1.87 -11.90 -19.43
C VAL A 120 1.47 -11.42 -18.04
N GLU A 121 1.26 -12.33 -17.09
CA GLU A 121 0.91 -11.97 -15.70
C GLU A 121 2.05 -11.23 -15.00
N LYS A 122 3.29 -11.64 -15.21
CA LYS A 122 4.49 -10.93 -14.74
C LYS A 122 4.54 -9.49 -15.28
N PHE A 123 4.27 -9.32 -16.56
CA PHE A 123 4.22 -8.02 -17.20
C PHE A 123 3.08 -7.15 -16.63
N GLN A 124 1.87 -7.72 -16.47
CA GLN A 124 0.72 -7.04 -15.88
C GLN A 124 1.01 -6.55 -14.45
N PHE A 125 1.65 -7.39 -13.63
CA PHE A 125 2.05 -7.01 -12.28
C PHE A 125 3.08 -5.86 -12.29
N GLY A 126 4.09 -5.93 -13.14
CA GLY A 126 5.06 -4.86 -13.31
C GLY A 126 4.42 -3.53 -13.74
N MET A 127 3.43 -3.59 -14.65
CA MET A 127 2.65 -2.42 -15.04
C MET A 127 1.82 -1.87 -13.87
N SER A 128 1.16 -2.72 -13.09
CA SER A 128 0.36 -2.29 -11.92
C SER A 128 1.22 -1.57 -10.89
N LEU A 129 2.41 -2.08 -10.59
CA LEU A 129 3.39 -1.42 -9.72
C LEU A 129 3.85 -0.08 -10.31
N GLY A 130 4.16 -0.04 -11.61
CA GLY A 130 4.57 1.18 -12.32
C GLY A 130 3.49 2.26 -12.29
N LEU A 131 2.22 1.88 -12.49
CA LEU A 131 1.09 2.78 -12.40
C LEU A 131 0.89 3.32 -10.98
N ALA A 132 1.00 2.47 -9.95
CA ALA A 132 0.91 2.90 -8.55
C ALA A 132 1.97 3.97 -8.23
N LYS A 133 3.20 3.77 -8.71
CA LYS A 133 4.29 4.75 -8.58
C LYS A 133 3.97 6.04 -9.33
N TYR A 134 3.55 5.94 -10.59
CA TYR A 134 3.20 7.10 -11.43
C TYR A 134 2.13 7.97 -10.77
N TYR A 135 1.04 7.38 -10.27
CA TYR A 135 -0.01 8.15 -9.60
C TYR A 135 0.51 8.87 -8.35
N SER A 136 1.32 8.21 -7.55
CA SER A 136 1.94 8.83 -6.37
C SER A 136 2.82 10.03 -6.75
N ASP A 137 3.65 9.88 -7.78
CA ASP A 137 4.54 10.95 -8.25
C ASP A 137 3.74 12.09 -8.89
N ALA A 138 2.72 11.78 -9.69
CA ALA A 138 1.85 12.78 -10.32
C ALA A 138 1.10 13.64 -9.29
N ILE A 139 0.60 13.03 -8.21
CA ILE A 139 -0.01 13.78 -7.10
C ILE A 139 1.03 14.69 -6.45
N SER A 140 2.22 14.19 -6.15
CA SER A 140 3.31 14.98 -5.56
C SER A 140 3.69 16.19 -6.44
N ASP A 141 3.81 15.99 -7.75
CA ASP A 141 4.12 17.04 -8.71
C ASP A 141 2.98 18.08 -8.80
N ASN A 142 1.73 17.65 -8.78
CA ASN A 142 0.59 18.56 -8.80
C ASN A 142 0.54 19.42 -7.53
N VAL A 143 0.77 18.82 -6.35
CA VAL A 143 0.85 19.54 -5.09
C VAL A 143 1.99 20.55 -5.12
N ARG A 144 3.18 20.16 -5.60
CA ARG A 144 4.33 21.06 -5.74
C ARG A 144 4.00 22.26 -6.61
N ARG A 145 3.39 22.02 -7.80
CA ARG A 145 2.98 23.10 -8.72
C ARG A 145 1.94 24.03 -8.10
N ALA A 146 0.97 23.48 -7.37
CA ALA A 146 -0.04 24.27 -6.66
C ALA A 146 0.62 25.18 -5.60
N PHE A 147 1.56 24.65 -4.81
CA PHE A 147 2.32 25.46 -3.85
C PHE A 147 3.19 26.54 -4.53
N GLU A 148 3.84 26.22 -5.64
CA GLU A 148 4.62 27.22 -6.41
C GLU A 148 3.71 28.33 -6.94
N GLN A 149 2.52 27.99 -7.47
CA GLN A 149 1.57 28.97 -7.95
C GLN A 149 1.08 29.88 -6.81
N LYS A 150 0.77 29.32 -5.65
CA LYS A 150 0.39 30.11 -4.45
C LYS A 150 1.50 31.05 -4.03
N ARG A 151 2.75 30.58 -3.96
CA ARG A 151 3.90 31.43 -3.63
C ARG A 151 4.09 32.57 -4.62
N ARG A 152 3.92 32.33 -5.92
CA ARG A 152 4.01 33.36 -6.97
C ARG A 152 2.93 34.43 -6.82
N LYS A 153 1.76 34.07 -6.31
CA LYS A 153 0.66 35.00 -5.99
C LYS A 153 0.82 35.70 -4.64
N GLY A 154 1.84 35.36 -3.86
CA GLY A 154 2.03 35.89 -2.51
C GLY A 154 1.11 35.25 -1.44
N GLU A 155 0.41 34.16 -1.80
CA GLU A 155 -0.47 33.46 -0.87
C GLU A 155 0.31 32.68 0.18
N VAL A 156 -0.19 32.60 1.38
CA VAL A 156 0.40 31.81 2.48
C VAL A 156 0.17 30.33 2.21
N THR A 157 1.27 29.53 2.15
CA THR A 157 1.22 28.10 1.85
C THR A 157 1.28 27.19 3.07
N GLY A 158 1.07 27.72 4.27
CA GLY A 158 1.18 26.96 5.52
C GLY A 158 0.28 27.51 6.62
N ARG A 159 0.51 27.05 7.84
CA ARG A 159 -0.16 27.63 9.03
C ARG A 159 0.31 29.05 9.21
N CYS A 160 -0.61 29.93 9.55
CA CYS A 160 -0.30 31.31 9.92
C CYS A 160 0.68 31.35 11.09
N VAL A 161 1.53 32.37 11.09
CA VAL A 161 2.40 32.69 12.22
C VAL A 161 1.52 33.03 13.43
N LEU A 162 1.99 32.73 14.62
CA LEU A 162 1.26 33.00 15.86
C LEU A 162 0.81 34.48 15.90
N GLY A 163 -0.50 34.73 16.11
CA GLY A 163 -1.07 36.08 16.12
C GLY A 163 -1.71 36.52 14.78
N TYR A 164 -1.65 35.69 13.73
CA TYR A 164 -2.29 35.94 12.43
C TYR A 164 -3.33 34.86 12.10
N ILE A 165 -4.35 35.23 11.34
CA ILE A 165 -5.34 34.32 10.79
C ILE A 165 -5.32 34.41 9.27
N ASN A 166 -5.50 33.29 8.57
CA ASN A 166 -5.75 33.34 7.13
C ASN A 166 -7.13 33.93 6.90
N ILE A 167 -7.21 34.94 6.06
CA ILE A 167 -8.46 35.50 5.57
C ILE A 167 -8.59 35.03 4.12
N ASP A 168 -9.70 34.38 3.78
CA ASP A 168 -10.02 34.12 2.40
C ASP A 168 -10.44 35.47 1.77
N ASP A 169 -9.72 35.90 0.73
CA ASP A 169 -10.14 37.03 -0.08
C ASP A 169 -11.41 36.61 -0.83
N PHE A 170 -12.57 37.07 -0.32
CA PHE A 170 -13.81 37.02 -1.08
C PHE A 170 -13.78 38.20 -2.05
N GLU A 171 -13.51 37.93 -3.33
CA GLU A 171 -13.96 38.79 -4.42
C GLU A 171 -15.45 38.61 -4.71
#